data_51ef4a2abf30339d6b989a9a32b286fc
#
_entry.id   51ef4a2abf30339d6b989a9a32b286fc
#
_cell.length_a   1.000
_cell.length_b   1.000
_cell.length_c   1.000
_cell.angle_alpha   90.00
_cell.angle_beta   90.00
_cell.angle_gamma   90.00
#
_symmetry.space_group_name_H-M   'P 1'
#
loop_
_entity.id
_entity.type
_entity.pdbx_description
1 polymer ?
#
loop_
_entity_poly.entity_id
_entity_poly.type
_entity_poly.pdbx_seq_one_letter_code
_entity_poly.pdbx_strand_id
1 'polypeptide(L)'
;MEEKQNNKSLQTQLYYWGNTPTEQDYYNLQGIKSTKSFFTSPRNLTLFTRSWLPSAKTPPRGIIFMVHGYGNDISWTFQATPIQLAKNGFACFALDLEGHGQSQGLKAYVPNVDFVIDDCLSFYNFVLTQNPEFQDLPKFLYGESMGGAICLLIHLKSPSMFNGAILIAPMCKISDKVRPRWPIPQFLTILAKFAPTLAIVPTADLLDKSVKVPEKKIIGGMNPNRYVGKPRLGTVLELLRVTDYVSSKLCDVNLPFLILHGSADVVTDPEVSRELYQLAKSKDKTLKIYEGMMHSLLFGETDENVEIVRSDILAWLNDRC
;
A
#
# COMPACT_ATOMS: atom_id res chain seq x y z
N MET A 1 -37.10 -16.62 -13.74
CA MET A 1 -36.88 -15.73 -14.91
C MET A 1 -36.49 -14.31 -14.47
N GLU A 2 -36.50 -13.99 -13.17
CA GLU A 2 -36.12 -12.67 -12.62
C GLU A 2 -34.61 -12.52 -12.32
N GLU A 3 -33.88 -13.61 -12.15
CA GLU A 3 -32.43 -13.52 -11.87
C GLU A 3 -31.55 -13.15 -13.08
N LYS A 4 -32.08 -13.19 -14.31
CA LYS A 4 -31.34 -12.84 -15.53
C LYS A 4 -31.47 -11.37 -15.95
N GLN A 5 -32.30 -10.57 -15.29
CA GLN A 5 -32.50 -9.15 -15.67
C GLN A 5 -31.64 -8.16 -14.88
N ASN A 6 -31.01 -8.58 -13.78
CA ASN A 6 -30.17 -7.68 -12.95
C ASN A 6 -28.71 -7.56 -13.42
N ASN A 7 -28.33 -8.19 -14.52
CA ASN A 7 -26.94 -8.20 -15.02
C ASN A 7 -26.71 -7.26 -16.22
N LYS A 8 -27.59 -6.29 -16.45
CA LYS A 8 -27.58 -5.47 -17.69
C LYS A 8 -27.27 -3.98 -17.53
N SER A 9 -26.65 -3.53 -16.44
CA SER A 9 -26.07 -2.17 -16.40
C SER A 9 -25.06 -1.98 -15.27
N LEU A 10 -24.04 -2.80 -15.16
CA LEU A 10 -22.80 -2.38 -14.55
C LEU A 10 -22.17 -1.37 -15.50
N GLN A 11 -22.66 -0.13 -15.48
CA GLN A 11 -22.00 0.98 -16.17
C GLN A 11 -20.56 1.02 -15.66
N THR A 12 -19.61 0.99 -16.58
CA THR A 12 -18.17 1.13 -16.26
C THR A 12 -18.00 2.38 -15.44
N GLN A 13 -17.66 2.26 -14.16
CA GLN A 13 -17.36 3.42 -13.34
C GLN A 13 -16.01 4.01 -13.76
N LEU A 14 -15.94 5.34 -13.80
CA LEU A 14 -14.70 6.06 -14.11
C LEU A 14 -13.81 6.23 -12.86
N TYR A 15 -14.45 6.25 -11.68
CA TYR A 15 -13.79 6.51 -10.40
C TYR A 15 -14.41 5.62 -9.32
N TYR A 16 -13.69 5.40 -8.23
CA TYR A 16 -14.22 4.60 -7.10
C TYR A 16 -15.45 5.24 -6.41
N TRP A 17 -15.68 6.53 -6.60
CA TRP A 17 -16.89 7.23 -6.13
C TRP A 17 -18.04 7.29 -7.15
N GLY A 18 -17.88 6.70 -8.34
CA GLY A 18 -18.85 6.72 -9.44
C GLY A 18 -18.38 7.52 -10.64
N ASN A 19 -19.32 7.99 -11.45
CA ASN A 19 -19.02 8.72 -12.69
C ASN A 19 -19.13 10.25 -12.51
N THR A 20 -19.74 10.69 -11.44
CA THR A 20 -19.92 12.11 -11.09
C THR A 20 -19.66 12.32 -9.60
N PRO A 21 -19.08 13.47 -9.22
CA PRO A 21 -18.54 14.53 -10.08
C PRO A 21 -17.30 14.09 -10.87
N THR A 22 -16.82 14.95 -11.78
CA THR A 22 -15.52 14.76 -12.45
C THR A 22 -14.40 14.71 -11.42
N GLU A 23 -13.25 14.16 -11.78
CA GLU A 23 -12.13 14.02 -10.84
C GLU A 23 -11.70 15.38 -10.25
N GLN A 24 -11.62 16.42 -11.08
CA GLN A 24 -11.25 17.76 -10.62
C GLN A 24 -12.29 18.35 -9.68
N ASP A 25 -13.57 18.21 -10.00
CA ASP A 25 -14.67 18.71 -9.16
C ASP A 25 -14.72 17.95 -7.84
N TYR A 26 -14.47 16.63 -7.86
CA TYR A 26 -14.39 15.82 -6.65
C TYR A 26 -13.31 16.34 -5.70
N TYR A 27 -12.10 16.60 -6.19
CA TYR A 27 -11.03 17.13 -5.35
C TYR A 27 -11.30 18.55 -4.85
N ASN A 28 -11.89 19.40 -5.68
CA ASN A 28 -12.34 20.74 -5.28
C ASN A 28 -13.36 20.66 -4.13
N LEU A 29 -14.33 19.75 -4.22
CA LEU A 29 -15.31 19.49 -3.15
C LEU A 29 -14.65 18.96 -1.87
N GLN A 30 -13.56 18.18 -2.00
CA GLN A 30 -12.79 17.70 -0.85
C GLN A 30 -11.86 18.77 -0.27
N GLY A 31 -11.70 19.94 -0.91
CA GLY A 31 -10.78 20.98 -0.48
C GLY A 31 -9.30 20.60 -0.64
N ILE A 32 -8.98 19.83 -1.67
CA ILE A 32 -7.61 19.38 -1.97
C ILE A 32 -7.24 19.66 -3.43
N LYS A 33 -5.92 19.63 -3.69
CA LYS A 33 -5.35 19.63 -5.03
C LYS A 33 -4.63 18.30 -5.27
N SER A 34 -4.91 17.67 -6.39
CA SER A 34 -4.18 16.45 -6.80
C SER A 34 -3.51 16.65 -8.16
N THR A 35 -2.30 16.16 -8.30
CA THR A 35 -1.52 16.25 -9.54
C THR A 35 -1.04 14.86 -9.93
N LYS A 36 -1.26 14.48 -11.19
CA LYS A 36 -0.71 13.27 -11.81
C LYS A 36 0.55 13.65 -12.59
N SER A 37 1.57 12.80 -12.51
CA SER A 37 2.82 13.00 -13.25
C SER A 37 3.50 11.66 -13.52
N PHE A 38 4.64 11.71 -14.20
CA PHE A 38 5.54 10.58 -14.37
C PHE A 38 6.93 10.94 -13.84
N PHE A 39 7.58 9.99 -13.22
CA PHE A 39 8.92 10.07 -12.69
C PHE A 39 9.80 9.05 -13.40
N THR A 40 10.96 9.46 -13.89
CA THR A 40 11.95 8.54 -14.44
C THR A 40 12.86 8.05 -13.31
N SER A 41 12.81 6.76 -13.02
CA SER A 41 13.62 6.17 -11.97
C SER A 41 15.12 6.09 -12.35
N PRO A 42 16.02 5.86 -11.39
CA PRO A 42 17.44 5.65 -11.67
C PRO A 42 17.71 4.46 -12.62
N ARG A 43 16.77 3.53 -12.72
CA ARG A 43 16.81 2.40 -13.65
C ARG A 43 16.21 2.70 -15.02
N ASN A 44 15.92 3.98 -15.29
CA ASN A 44 15.29 4.46 -16.53
C ASN A 44 13.88 3.88 -16.78
N LEU A 45 13.15 3.60 -15.71
CA LEU A 45 11.74 3.22 -15.78
C LEU A 45 10.85 4.46 -15.63
N THR A 46 9.81 4.54 -16.43
CA THR A 46 8.75 5.56 -16.29
C THR A 46 7.73 5.08 -15.26
N LEU A 47 7.69 5.73 -14.11
CA LEU A 47 6.81 5.41 -13.00
C LEU A 47 5.72 6.48 -12.88
N PHE A 48 4.46 6.06 -12.81
CA PHE A 48 3.32 6.95 -12.60
C PHE A 48 3.31 7.42 -11.15
N THR A 49 3.15 8.73 -10.96
CA THR A 49 3.16 9.35 -9.64
C THR A 49 1.93 10.20 -9.43
N ARG A 50 1.58 10.41 -8.17
CA ARG A 50 0.47 11.27 -7.80
C ARG A 50 0.75 11.97 -6.48
N SER A 51 0.30 13.23 -6.39
CA SER A 51 0.28 13.99 -5.16
C SER A 51 -1.14 14.38 -4.78
N TRP A 52 -1.39 14.49 -3.46
CA TRP A 52 -2.61 15.06 -2.88
C TRP A 52 -2.17 16.07 -1.83
N LEU A 53 -2.51 17.33 -2.07
CA LEU A 53 -2.10 18.46 -1.26
C LEU A 53 -3.32 19.16 -0.69
N PRO A 54 -3.24 19.72 0.53
CA PRO A 54 -4.26 20.67 0.99
C PRO A 54 -4.42 21.80 -0.03
N SER A 55 -5.64 22.19 -0.34
CA SER A 55 -5.90 23.38 -1.17
C SER A 55 -5.83 24.68 -0.37
N ALA A 56 -5.68 24.58 0.94
CA ALA A 56 -5.61 25.70 1.85
C ALA A 56 -4.40 26.59 1.56
N LYS A 57 -4.52 27.88 1.90
CA LYS A 57 -3.41 28.84 1.86
C LYS A 57 -2.33 28.55 2.94
N THR A 58 -2.61 27.65 3.84
CA THR A 58 -1.69 27.20 4.90
C THR A 58 -0.76 26.09 4.39
N PRO A 59 0.53 26.14 4.72
CA PRO A 59 1.47 25.07 4.36
C PRO A 59 1.05 23.74 4.99
N PRO A 60 1.45 22.60 4.38
CA PRO A 60 1.22 21.28 4.97
C PRO A 60 1.87 21.17 6.36
N ARG A 61 1.24 20.36 7.22
CA ARG A 61 1.73 20.07 8.58
C ARG A 61 2.83 18.99 8.57
N GLY A 62 2.84 18.16 7.56
CA GLY A 62 3.79 17.07 7.37
C GLY A 62 3.60 16.42 6.02
N ILE A 63 4.55 15.56 5.68
CA ILE A 63 4.58 14.84 4.40
C ILE A 63 4.40 13.36 4.65
N ILE A 64 3.61 12.71 3.81
CA ILE A 64 3.38 11.27 3.87
C ILE A 64 3.74 10.65 2.52
N PHE A 65 4.76 9.82 2.49
CA PHE A 65 5.14 9.01 1.33
C PHE A 65 4.45 7.65 1.43
N MET A 66 3.67 7.30 0.41
CA MET A 66 2.74 6.20 0.47
C MET A 66 3.09 5.10 -0.52
N VAL A 67 2.99 3.85 -0.07
CA VAL A 67 3.33 2.64 -0.85
C VAL A 67 2.13 1.68 -0.83
N HIS A 68 1.61 1.36 -2.02
CA HIS A 68 0.47 0.45 -2.18
C HIS A 68 0.85 -1.03 -2.05
N GLY A 69 -0.15 -1.89 -1.89
CA GLY A 69 0.00 -3.34 -1.82
C GLY A 69 0.18 -4.02 -3.19
N TYR A 70 0.54 -5.32 -3.17
CA TYR A 70 0.72 -6.12 -4.37
C TYR A 70 -0.56 -6.20 -5.21
N GLY A 71 -0.42 -6.03 -6.53
CA GLY A 71 -1.52 -6.10 -7.49
C GLY A 71 -2.47 -4.90 -7.47
N ASN A 72 -2.22 -3.91 -6.61
CA ASN A 72 -2.98 -2.67 -6.49
C ASN A 72 -2.29 -1.51 -7.24
N ASP A 73 -2.84 -0.31 -7.13
CA ASP A 73 -2.34 0.94 -7.70
C ASP A 73 -2.80 2.14 -6.86
N ILE A 74 -2.27 3.33 -7.18
CA ILE A 74 -2.57 4.57 -6.44
C ILE A 74 -3.79 5.33 -6.97
N SER A 75 -4.46 4.84 -8.00
CA SER A 75 -5.48 5.63 -8.74
C SER A 75 -6.93 5.27 -8.44
N TRP A 76 -7.19 4.15 -7.74
CA TRP A 76 -8.56 3.69 -7.44
C TRP A 76 -8.86 3.83 -5.95
N THR A 77 -9.21 2.76 -5.26
CA THR A 77 -9.62 2.79 -3.85
C THR A 77 -8.53 3.30 -2.90
N PHE A 78 -7.27 3.08 -3.23
CA PHE A 78 -6.13 3.56 -2.45
C PHE A 78 -6.18 5.07 -2.21
N GLN A 79 -6.59 5.86 -3.21
CA GLN A 79 -6.60 7.32 -3.10
C GLN A 79 -7.60 7.88 -2.06
N ALA A 80 -8.52 7.06 -1.55
CA ALA A 80 -9.43 7.48 -0.48
C ALA A 80 -8.65 7.92 0.78
N THR A 81 -7.53 7.24 1.07
CA THR A 81 -6.67 7.56 2.22
C THR A 81 -5.90 8.88 2.05
N PRO A 82 -5.09 9.10 0.98
CA PRO A 82 -4.39 10.37 0.82
C PRO A 82 -5.33 11.57 0.64
N ILE A 83 -6.53 11.39 0.07
CA ILE A 83 -7.55 12.44 0.04
C ILE A 83 -7.93 12.87 1.46
N GLN A 84 -8.23 11.90 2.32
CA GLN A 84 -8.59 12.18 3.71
C GLN A 84 -7.43 12.83 4.50
N LEU A 85 -6.21 12.35 4.29
CA LEU A 85 -5.02 12.93 4.92
C LEU A 85 -4.75 14.36 4.44
N ALA A 86 -4.91 14.63 3.13
CA ALA A 86 -4.75 15.97 2.57
C ALA A 86 -5.82 16.96 3.08
N LYS A 87 -7.07 16.52 3.26
CA LYS A 87 -8.12 17.31 3.93
C LYS A 87 -7.73 17.73 5.34
N ASN A 88 -6.90 16.93 6.01
CA ASN A 88 -6.42 17.17 7.37
C ASN A 88 -5.04 17.83 7.41
N GLY A 89 -4.58 18.41 6.30
CA GLY A 89 -3.39 19.25 6.25
C GLY A 89 -2.09 18.53 5.95
N PHE A 90 -2.10 17.28 5.46
CA PHE A 90 -0.89 16.54 5.10
C PHE A 90 -0.66 16.56 3.58
N ALA A 91 0.60 16.71 3.16
CA ALA A 91 1.00 16.52 1.78
C ALA A 91 1.31 15.04 1.53
N CYS A 92 0.53 14.39 0.66
CA CYS A 92 0.67 12.97 0.36
C CYS A 92 1.27 12.77 -1.04
N PHE A 93 2.25 11.88 -1.15
CA PHE A 93 2.91 11.52 -2.40
C PHE A 93 2.99 10.01 -2.53
N ALA A 94 2.66 9.50 -3.71
CA ALA A 94 2.74 8.08 -4.01
C ALA A 94 3.18 7.85 -5.46
N LEU A 95 3.72 6.66 -5.72
CA LEU A 95 3.96 6.16 -7.06
C LEU A 95 3.35 4.77 -7.24
N ASP A 96 2.92 4.45 -8.46
CA ASP A 96 2.67 3.07 -8.84
C ASP A 96 4.02 2.35 -8.94
N LEU A 97 4.18 1.25 -8.22
CA LEU A 97 5.39 0.44 -8.23
C LEU A 97 5.62 -0.15 -9.63
N GLU A 98 6.87 -0.52 -9.96
CA GLU A 98 7.19 -1.22 -11.20
C GLU A 98 6.18 -2.35 -11.48
N GLY A 99 5.65 -2.40 -12.71
CA GLY A 99 4.67 -3.40 -13.13
C GLY A 99 3.26 -3.24 -12.55
N HIS A 100 2.99 -2.18 -11.80
CA HIS A 100 1.68 -1.89 -11.22
C HIS A 100 1.06 -0.64 -11.83
N GLY A 101 -0.26 -0.55 -11.74
CA GLY A 101 -1.01 0.62 -12.18
C GLY A 101 -0.65 1.07 -13.59
N GLN A 102 -0.21 2.32 -13.70
CA GLN A 102 0.21 2.98 -14.94
C GLN A 102 1.73 3.04 -15.09
N SER A 103 2.50 2.47 -14.14
CA SER A 103 3.95 2.40 -14.21
C SER A 103 4.42 1.36 -15.22
N GLN A 104 5.60 1.63 -15.80
CA GLN A 104 6.29 0.71 -16.68
C GLN A 104 6.66 -0.59 -15.96
N GLY A 105 6.76 -1.67 -16.72
CA GLY A 105 7.14 -2.99 -16.22
C GLY A 105 6.12 -4.07 -16.61
N LEU A 106 6.50 -5.32 -16.41
CA LEU A 106 5.62 -6.45 -16.66
C LEU A 106 4.57 -6.52 -15.55
N LYS A 107 3.27 -6.57 -15.90
CA LYS A 107 2.15 -6.51 -14.94
C LYS A 107 2.32 -7.48 -13.77
N ALA A 108 2.30 -6.88 -12.56
CA ALA A 108 2.48 -7.53 -11.26
C ALA A 108 3.76 -8.38 -11.15
N TYR A 109 4.80 -8.02 -11.88
CA TYR A 109 6.12 -8.62 -11.74
C TYR A 109 7.03 -7.72 -10.91
N VAL A 110 7.45 -8.25 -9.78
CA VAL A 110 8.44 -7.60 -8.90
C VAL A 110 9.70 -8.45 -8.95
N PRO A 111 10.67 -8.10 -9.80
CA PRO A 111 11.89 -8.89 -9.98
C PRO A 111 12.80 -8.84 -8.76
N ASN A 112 12.84 -7.68 -8.10
CA ASN A 112 13.67 -7.44 -6.92
C ASN A 112 13.12 -6.24 -6.15
N VAL A 113 12.76 -6.44 -4.88
CA VAL A 113 12.21 -5.39 -4.01
C VAL A 113 13.27 -4.33 -3.67
N ASP A 114 14.56 -4.67 -3.67
CA ASP A 114 15.62 -3.69 -3.40
C ASP A 114 15.63 -2.59 -4.48
N PHE A 115 15.32 -2.92 -5.73
CA PHE A 115 15.12 -1.94 -6.81
C PHE A 115 13.90 -1.07 -6.58
N VAL A 116 12.82 -1.64 -6.07
CA VAL A 116 11.60 -0.89 -5.73
C VAL A 116 11.88 0.12 -4.62
N ILE A 117 12.67 -0.27 -3.62
CA ILE A 117 13.10 0.61 -2.53
C ILE A 117 13.91 1.79 -3.08
N ASP A 118 14.86 1.52 -4.00
CA ASP A 118 15.68 2.56 -4.63
C ASP A 118 14.87 3.53 -5.47
N ASP A 119 13.89 3.04 -6.21
CA ASP A 119 12.95 3.88 -6.96
C ASP A 119 12.13 4.76 -6.02
N CYS A 120 11.60 4.20 -4.93
CA CYS A 120 10.85 4.95 -3.92
C CYS A 120 11.71 6.06 -3.29
N LEU A 121 12.90 5.73 -2.81
CA LEU A 121 13.82 6.69 -2.19
C LEU A 121 14.24 7.80 -3.18
N SER A 122 14.50 7.43 -4.42
CA SER A 122 14.83 8.40 -5.48
C SER A 122 13.66 9.35 -5.76
N PHE A 123 12.43 8.82 -5.83
CA PHE A 123 11.23 9.63 -5.97
C PHE A 123 11.02 10.56 -4.77
N TYR A 124 11.21 10.08 -3.54
CA TYR A 124 11.04 10.90 -2.34
C TYR A 124 12.06 12.04 -2.29
N ASN A 125 13.31 11.77 -2.62
CA ASN A 125 14.34 12.81 -2.75
C ASN A 125 14.01 13.80 -3.87
N PHE A 126 13.48 13.33 -5.01
CA PHE A 126 13.01 14.20 -6.08
C PHE A 126 11.90 15.13 -5.59
N VAL A 127 10.89 14.61 -4.88
CA VAL A 127 9.80 15.44 -4.30
C VAL A 127 10.36 16.52 -3.37
N LEU A 128 11.27 16.15 -2.47
CA LEU A 128 11.88 17.09 -1.52
C LEU A 128 12.75 18.14 -2.22
N THR A 129 13.44 17.77 -3.28
CA THR A 129 14.25 18.71 -4.09
C THR A 129 13.38 19.69 -4.87
N GLN A 130 12.23 19.23 -5.39
CA GLN A 130 11.31 20.09 -6.13
C GLN A 130 10.47 21.01 -5.23
N ASN A 131 10.43 20.74 -3.92
CA ASN A 131 9.63 21.49 -2.94
C ASN A 131 10.52 21.81 -1.71
N PRO A 132 11.44 22.79 -1.82
CA PRO A 132 12.35 23.12 -0.72
C PRO A 132 11.63 23.47 0.59
N GLU A 133 10.42 24.01 0.51
CA GLU A 133 9.58 24.35 1.67
C GLU A 133 9.15 23.12 2.48
N PHE A 134 9.33 21.90 1.95
CA PHE A 134 9.02 20.66 2.64
C PHE A 134 10.21 20.07 3.42
N GLN A 135 11.40 20.66 3.29
CA GLN A 135 12.62 20.07 3.86
C GLN A 135 12.55 19.92 5.38
N ASP A 136 11.98 20.90 6.07
CA ASP A 136 11.91 20.93 7.54
C ASP A 136 10.62 20.29 8.10
N LEU A 137 9.68 19.89 7.23
CA LEU A 137 8.45 19.24 7.67
C LEU A 137 8.69 17.81 8.15
N PRO A 138 7.94 17.34 9.16
CA PRO A 138 7.97 15.92 9.53
C PRO A 138 7.54 15.04 8.37
N LYS A 139 8.28 13.92 8.18
CA LYS A 139 8.15 12.99 7.07
C LYS A 139 7.73 11.62 7.57
N PHE A 140 6.65 11.08 7.03
CA PHE A 140 6.13 9.78 7.42
C PHE A 140 6.08 8.82 6.23
N LEU A 141 6.28 7.54 6.51
CA LEU A 141 5.97 6.46 5.59
C LEU A 141 4.54 5.96 5.86
N TYR A 142 3.85 5.57 4.81
CA TYR A 142 2.58 4.86 4.88
C TYR A 142 2.64 3.66 3.93
N GLY A 143 2.32 2.47 4.42
CA GLY A 143 2.36 1.27 3.57
C GLY A 143 1.26 0.27 3.89
N GLU A 144 0.63 -0.24 2.84
CA GLU A 144 -0.40 -1.28 2.93
C GLU A 144 0.17 -2.64 2.49
N SER A 145 -0.03 -3.69 3.28
CA SER A 145 0.34 -5.06 2.90
C SER A 145 1.82 -5.17 2.48
N MET A 146 2.12 -5.52 1.23
CA MET A 146 3.47 -5.49 0.65
C MET A 146 4.13 -4.11 0.81
N GLY A 147 3.37 -3.01 0.65
CA GLY A 147 3.84 -1.66 0.88
C GLY A 147 4.34 -1.43 2.30
N GLY A 148 3.73 -2.09 3.30
CA GLY A 148 4.21 -2.06 4.69
C GLY A 148 5.58 -2.70 4.86
N ALA A 149 5.85 -3.83 4.20
CA ALA A 149 7.18 -4.44 4.16
C ALA A 149 8.21 -3.53 3.48
N ILE A 150 7.82 -2.91 2.35
CA ILE A 150 8.68 -1.95 1.64
C ILE A 150 9.00 -0.74 2.53
N CYS A 151 8.04 -0.19 3.29
CA CYS A 151 8.28 0.90 4.23
C CYS A 151 9.29 0.53 5.33
N LEU A 152 9.21 -0.70 5.87
CA LEU A 152 10.19 -1.19 6.83
C LEU A 152 11.59 -1.30 6.21
N LEU A 153 11.70 -1.79 4.98
CA LEU A 153 12.98 -1.89 4.26
C LEU A 153 13.55 -0.51 3.90
N ILE A 154 12.71 0.46 3.52
CA ILE A 154 13.10 1.85 3.32
C ILE A 154 13.66 2.43 4.61
N HIS A 155 13.01 2.21 5.76
CA HIS A 155 13.52 2.63 7.05
C HIS A 155 14.88 1.99 7.37
N LEU A 156 15.03 0.67 7.19
CA LEU A 156 16.30 -0.02 7.45
C LEU A 156 17.44 0.50 6.54
N LYS A 157 17.12 0.92 5.32
CA LYS A 157 18.10 1.48 4.38
C LYS A 157 18.41 2.97 4.65
N SER A 158 17.45 3.74 5.14
CA SER A 158 17.53 5.18 5.40
C SER A 158 16.94 5.55 6.77
N PRO A 159 17.59 5.15 7.89
CA PRO A 159 16.98 5.18 9.22
C PRO A 159 16.63 6.58 9.74
N SER A 160 17.32 7.62 9.27
CA SER A 160 17.14 9.01 9.75
C SER A 160 16.23 9.86 8.86
N MET A 161 15.71 9.30 7.75
CA MET A 161 14.95 10.09 6.77
C MET A 161 13.51 10.38 7.22
N PHE A 162 12.94 9.54 8.08
CA PHE A 162 11.52 9.58 8.43
C PHE A 162 11.30 9.72 9.93
N ASN A 163 10.27 10.47 10.29
CA ASN A 163 9.84 10.71 11.67
C ASN A 163 8.92 9.58 12.19
N GLY A 164 8.40 8.74 11.30
CA GLY A 164 7.59 7.59 11.67
C GLY A 164 7.00 6.84 10.49
N ALA A 165 6.31 5.72 10.77
CA ALA A 165 5.65 4.90 9.77
C ALA A 165 4.25 4.46 10.21
N ILE A 166 3.30 4.47 9.28
CA ILE A 166 1.95 3.92 9.41
C ILE A 166 1.89 2.65 8.57
N LEU A 167 1.65 1.52 9.21
CA LEU A 167 1.70 0.20 8.60
C LEU A 167 0.32 -0.46 8.68
N ILE A 168 -0.33 -0.62 7.54
CA ILE A 168 -1.66 -1.21 7.42
C ILE A 168 -1.53 -2.67 7.00
N ALA A 169 -1.89 -3.59 7.90
CA ALA A 169 -1.82 -5.03 7.67
C ALA A 169 -0.49 -5.46 6.99
N PRO A 170 0.69 -5.05 7.54
CA PRO A 170 1.97 -5.14 6.83
C PRO A 170 2.41 -6.59 6.61
N MET A 171 2.96 -6.88 5.44
CA MET A 171 3.50 -8.19 5.06
C MET A 171 4.93 -8.37 5.62
N CYS A 172 5.10 -8.42 6.94
CA CYS A 172 6.42 -8.53 7.58
C CYS A 172 7.00 -9.94 7.53
N LYS A 173 6.13 -10.95 7.44
CA LYS A 173 6.49 -12.38 7.43
C LYS A 173 5.38 -13.15 6.72
N ILE A 174 5.71 -14.22 6.01
CA ILE A 174 4.70 -15.17 5.56
C ILE A 174 4.43 -16.13 6.70
N SER A 175 3.17 -16.22 7.12
CA SER A 175 2.74 -17.14 8.18
C SER A 175 3.12 -18.57 7.84
N ASP A 176 3.62 -19.30 8.84
CA ASP A 176 3.96 -20.72 8.70
C ASP A 176 2.76 -21.58 8.28
N LYS A 177 1.53 -21.08 8.51
CA LYS A 177 0.26 -21.73 8.09
C LYS A 177 0.08 -21.80 6.59
N VAL A 178 0.61 -20.81 5.85
CA VAL A 178 0.45 -20.68 4.38
C VAL A 178 1.76 -20.83 3.62
N ARG A 179 2.88 -20.93 4.33
CA ARG A 179 4.20 -21.10 3.73
C ARG A 179 4.28 -22.45 3.00
N PRO A 180 4.70 -22.48 1.72
CA PRO A 180 4.86 -23.74 1.00
C PRO A 180 5.88 -24.66 1.69
N ARG A 181 5.51 -25.93 1.88
CA ARG A 181 6.39 -26.92 2.52
C ARG A 181 7.40 -27.49 1.52
N TRP A 182 8.53 -27.94 2.05
CA TRP A 182 9.51 -28.71 1.27
C TRP A 182 8.83 -29.91 0.56
N PRO A 183 9.13 -30.23 -0.72
CA PRO A 183 10.17 -29.65 -1.59
C PRO A 183 9.66 -28.53 -2.53
N ILE A 184 8.45 -28.02 -2.34
CA ILE A 184 7.80 -27.05 -3.27
C ILE A 184 8.67 -25.80 -3.51
N PRO A 185 9.20 -25.10 -2.48
CA PRO A 185 10.02 -23.91 -2.69
C PRO A 185 11.26 -24.17 -3.55
N GLN A 186 11.93 -25.33 -3.35
CA GLN A 186 13.13 -25.69 -4.12
C GLN A 186 12.80 -25.93 -5.59
N PHE A 187 11.70 -26.65 -5.88
CA PHE A 187 11.22 -26.85 -7.25
C PHE A 187 10.88 -25.52 -7.93
N LEU A 188 10.14 -24.65 -7.21
CA LEU A 188 9.79 -23.32 -7.73
C LEU A 188 11.04 -22.46 -7.96
N THR A 189 12.06 -22.56 -7.09
CA THR A 189 13.32 -21.83 -7.27
C THR A 189 14.08 -22.29 -8.52
N ILE A 190 14.11 -23.60 -8.79
CA ILE A 190 14.73 -24.12 -10.02
C ILE A 190 13.96 -23.64 -11.25
N LEU A 191 12.64 -23.75 -11.23
CA LEU A 191 11.79 -23.32 -12.35
C LEU A 191 11.93 -21.80 -12.62
N ALA A 192 12.03 -21.00 -11.57
CA ALA A 192 12.18 -19.54 -11.68
C ALA A 192 13.49 -19.11 -12.36
N LYS A 193 14.55 -19.92 -12.30
CA LYS A 193 15.80 -19.62 -13.04
C LYS A 193 15.58 -19.60 -14.56
N PHE A 194 14.62 -20.35 -15.05
CA PHE A 194 14.33 -20.46 -16.48
C PHE A 194 13.10 -19.66 -16.90
N ALA A 195 12.11 -19.52 -16.01
CA ALA A 195 10.82 -18.89 -16.32
C ALA A 195 10.30 -18.01 -15.16
N PRO A 196 11.02 -16.97 -14.72
CA PRO A 196 10.63 -16.16 -13.55
C PRO A 196 9.33 -15.38 -13.77
N THR A 197 9.01 -15.07 -15.02
CA THR A 197 7.81 -14.29 -15.39
C THR A 197 6.54 -15.13 -15.52
N LEU A 198 6.63 -16.45 -15.38
CA LEU A 198 5.51 -17.37 -15.56
C LEU A 198 4.46 -17.18 -14.45
N ALA A 199 3.22 -16.88 -14.85
CA ALA A 199 2.10 -16.59 -13.94
C ALA A 199 1.31 -17.87 -13.62
N ILE A 200 1.88 -18.76 -12.80
CA ILE A 200 1.32 -20.09 -12.52
C ILE A 200 1.03 -20.38 -11.06
N VAL A 201 1.49 -19.54 -10.15
CA VAL A 201 1.35 -19.82 -8.71
C VAL A 201 -0.13 -19.75 -8.33
N PRO A 202 -0.74 -20.86 -7.85
CA PRO A 202 -2.14 -20.85 -7.45
C PRO A 202 -2.34 -19.89 -6.27
N THR A 203 -3.26 -18.95 -6.42
CA THR A 203 -3.72 -18.12 -5.31
C THR A 203 -5.23 -17.89 -5.45
N ALA A 204 -5.91 -17.71 -4.32
CA ALA A 204 -7.28 -17.23 -4.31
C ALA A 204 -7.30 -15.74 -4.71
N ASP A 205 -8.44 -15.23 -5.19
CA ASP A 205 -8.60 -13.81 -5.44
C ASP A 205 -8.42 -13.06 -4.11
N LEU A 206 -7.41 -12.18 -4.07
CA LEU A 206 -7.11 -11.41 -2.88
C LEU A 206 -8.24 -10.45 -2.53
N LEU A 207 -8.98 -9.94 -3.52
CA LEU A 207 -10.12 -9.05 -3.29
C LEU A 207 -11.19 -9.74 -2.46
N ASP A 208 -11.51 -11.00 -2.78
CA ASP A 208 -12.48 -11.78 -2.02
C ASP A 208 -12.11 -12.02 -0.57
N LYS A 209 -10.81 -12.10 -0.30
CA LYS A 209 -10.27 -12.33 1.04
C LYS A 209 -9.99 -11.03 1.81
N SER A 210 -9.91 -9.91 1.12
CA SER A 210 -9.52 -8.62 1.70
C SER A 210 -10.70 -7.74 2.05
N VAL A 211 -11.80 -7.83 1.30
CA VAL A 211 -12.94 -6.90 1.37
C VAL A 211 -14.15 -7.59 1.97
N LYS A 212 -14.66 -7.04 3.06
CA LYS A 212 -15.79 -7.57 3.82
C LYS A 212 -17.13 -7.18 3.21
N VAL A 213 -17.27 -5.90 2.81
CA VAL A 213 -18.53 -5.34 2.32
C VAL A 213 -18.74 -5.67 0.84
N PRO A 214 -19.83 -6.39 0.45
CA PRO A 214 -20.05 -6.84 -0.94
C PRO A 214 -20.05 -5.71 -1.98
N GLU A 215 -20.67 -4.57 -1.67
CA GLU A 215 -20.76 -3.41 -2.55
C GLU A 215 -19.36 -2.81 -2.81
N LYS A 216 -18.54 -2.75 -1.78
CA LYS A 216 -17.15 -2.28 -1.87
C LYS A 216 -16.28 -3.29 -2.63
N LYS A 217 -16.58 -4.58 -2.54
CA LYS A 217 -15.91 -5.61 -3.36
C LYS A 217 -16.18 -5.39 -4.85
N ILE A 218 -17.43 -5.05 -5.23
CA ILE A 218 -17.78 -4.71 -6.61
C ILE A 218 -16.98 -3.49 -7.08
N ILE A 219 -16.95 -2.42 -6.29
CA ILE A 219 -16.18 -1.19 -6.61
C ILE A 219 -14.68 -1.50 -6.75
N GLY A 220 -14.11 -2.27 -5.83
CA GLY A 220 -12.71 -2.72 -5.90
C GLY A 220 -12.42 -3.55 -7.16
N GLY A 221 -13.38 -4.41 -7.54
CA GLY A 221 -13.31 -5.23 -8.76
C GLY A 221 -13.35 -4.44 -10.06
N MET A 222 -13.95 -3.25 -10.06
CA MET A 222 -14.03 -2.36 -11.22
C MET A 222 -12.72 -1.59 -11.49
N ASN A 223 -11.71 -1.68 -10.63
CA ASN A 223 -10.42 -1.03 -10.86
C ASN A 223 -9.78 -1.51 -12.16
N PRO A 224 -9.63 -0.64 -13.18
CA PRO A 224 -9.08 -1.03 -14.48
C PRO A 224 -7.59 -1.39 -14.43
N ASN A 225 -6.90 -0.97 -13.39
CA ASN A 225 -5.47 -1.20 -13.21
C ASN A 225 -5.15 -2.38 -12.29
N ARG A 226 -6.16 -2.94 -11.61
CA ARG A 226 -5.96 -4.08 -10.71
C ARG A 226 -5.42 -5.30 -11.45
N TYR A 227 -4.43 -5.95 -10.88
CA TYR A 227 -3.98 -7.22 -11.40
C TYR A 227 -4.91 -8.36 -10.96
N VAL A 228 -5.46 -9.08 -11.91
CA VAL A 228 -6.39 -10.21 -11.68
C VAL A 228 -5.77 -11.57 -12.04
N GLY A 229 -4.52 -11.58 -12.49
CA GLY A 229 -3.81 -12.80 -12.87
C GLY A 229 -3.20 -13.54 -11.67
N LYS A 230 -2.70 -14.74 -11.93
CA LYS A 230 -1.90 -15.49 -10.95
C LYS A 230 -0.56 -14.78 -10.70
N PRO A 231 -0.05 -14.79 -9.48
CA PRO A 231 1.28 -14.24 -9.19
C PRO A 231 2.35 -14.93 -10.04
N ARG A 232 3.32 -14.13 -10.46
CA ARG A 232 4.45 -14.64 -11.21
C ARG A 232 5.43 -15.33 -10.30
N LEU A 233 6.04 -16.38 -10.80
CA LEU A 233 6.92 -17.25 -10.02
C LEU A 233 8.09 -16.47 -9.37
N GLY A 234 8.78 -15.63 -10.14
CA GLY A 234 9.85 -14.78 -9.61
C GLY A 234 9.38 -13.82 -8.54
N THR A 235 8.18 -13.22 -8.70
CA THR A 235 7.59 -12.35 -7.67
C THR A 235 7.34 -13.11 -6.37
N VAL A 236 6.76 -14.31 -6.43
CA VAL A 236 6.49 -15.10 -5.21
C VAL A 236 7.76 -15.43 -4.47
N LEU A 237 8.81 -15.85 -5.18
CA LEU A 237 10.10 -16.14 -4.56
C LEU A 237 10.75 -14.88 -3.98
N GLU A 238 10.62 -13.75 -4.65
CA GLU A 238 11.12 -12.47 -4.15
C GLU A 238 10.38 -12.04 -2.89
N LEU A 239 9.05 -12.17 -2.85
CA LEU A 239 8.27 -11.86 -1.65
C LEU A 239 8.61 -12.81 -0.47
N LEU A 240 8.88 -14.09 -0.73
CA LEU A 240 9.39 -15.02 0.28
C LEU A 240 10.75 -14.54 0.82
N ARG A 241 11.70 -14.21 -0.05
CA ARG A 241 13.02 -13.69 0.33
C ARG A 241 12.88 -12.42 1.20
N VAL A 242 12.06 -11.49 0.75
CA VAL A 242 11.83 -10.21 1.44
C VAL A 242 11.23 -10.41 2.82
N THR A 243 10.21 -11.24 2.94
CA THR A 243 9.56 -11.50 4.23
C THR A 243 10.49 -12.24 5.20
N ASP A 244 11.33 -13.15 4.72
CA ASP A 244 12.36 -13.79 5.55
C ASP A 244 13.39 -12.75 6.03
N TYR A 245 13.83 -11.84 5.14
CA TYR A 245 14.76 -10.78 5.51
C TYR A 245 14.14 -9.80 6.51
N VAL A 246 12.94 -9.27 6.24
CA VAL A 246 12.23 -8.36 7.16
C VAL A 246 12.05 -9.02 8.53
N SER A 247 11.58 -10.27 8.55
CA SER A 247 11.39 -11.02 9.80
C SER A 247 12.68 -11.15 10.60
N SER A 248 13.83 -11.32 9.95
CA SER A 248 15.15 -11.38 10.62
C SER A 248 15.62 -10.03 11.15
N LYS A 249 14.98 -8.91 10.71
CA LYS A 249 15.36 -7.53 10.99
C LYS A 249 14.36 -6.77 11.87
N LEU A 250 13.33 -7.42 12.38
CA LEU A 250 12.32 -6.75 13.21
C LEU A 250 12.91 -6.04 14.43
N CYS A 251 13.95 -6.61 15.04
CA CYS A 251 14.66 -5.99 16.16
C CYS A 251 15.50 -4.75 15.78
N ASP A 252 15.73 -4.49 14.50
CA ASP A 252 16.46 -3.31 14.04
C ASP A 252 15.52 -2.12 13.74
N VAL A 253 14.19 -2.34 13.77
CA VAL A 253 13.18 -1.29 13.58
C VAL A 253 13.15 -0.39 14.82
N ASN A 254 13.54 0.86 14.65
CA ASN A 254 13.68 1.83 15.74
C ASN A 254 12.96 3.17 15.54
N LEU A 255 12.36 3.41 14.34
CA LEU A 255 11.54 4.61 14.12
C LEU A 255 10.20 4.49 14.87
N PRO A 256 9.55 5.63 15.20
CA PRO A 256 8.16 5.63 15.66
C PRO A 256 7.22 4.96 14.65
N PHE A 257 6.30 4.11 15.11
CA PHE A 257 5.34 3.50 14.19
C PHE A 257 3.97 3.21 14.78
N LEU A 258 2.98 3.21 13.89
CA LEU A 258 1.62 2.76 14.12
C LEU A 258 1.34 1.55 13.23
N ILE A 259 0.97 0.42 13.82
CA ILE A 259 0.49 -0.76 13.10
C ILE A 259 -1.02 -0.87 13.31
N LEU A 260 -1.76 -1.06 12.22
CA LEU A 260 -3.20 -1.26 12.18
C LEU A 260 -3.50 -2.58 11.47
N HIS A 261 -4.23 -3.51 12.10
CA HIS A 261 -4.47 -4.84 11.55
C HIS A 261 -5.85 -5.37 11.93
N GLY A 262 -6.52 -6.04 11.02
CA GLY A 262 -7.80 -6.70 11.29
C GLY A 262 -7.60 -8.09 11.91
N SER A 263 -8.36 -8.45 12.94
CA SER A 263 -8.23 -9.78 13.57
C SER A 263 -8.71 -10.93 12.68
N ALA A 264 -9.57 -10.64 11.69
CA ALA A 264 -10.07 -11.60 10.71
C ALA A 264 -9.30 -11.58 9.38
N ASP A 265 -8.13 -10.94 9.33
CA ASP A 265 -7.28 -10.92 8.15
C ASP A 265 -6.73 -12.33 7.85
N VAL A 266 -7.02 -12.82 6.63
CA VAL A 266 -6.55 -14.11 6.10
C VAL A 266 -5.52 -13.95 4.97
N VAL A 267 -5.14 -12.70 4.65
CA VAL A 267 -4.13 -12.37 3.65
C VAL A 267 -2.75 -12.23 4.30
N THR A 268 -2.69 -11.40 5.34
CA THR A 268 -1.52 -11.28 6.21
C THR A 268 -1.92 -11.66 7.64
N ASP A 269 -1.10 -12.49 8.30
CA ASP A 269 -1.42 -13.01 9.64
C ASP A 269 -1.23 -11.88 10.69
N PRO A 270 -2.27 -11.51 11.48
CA PRO A 270 -2.15 -10.48 12.52
C PRO A 270 -1.06 -10.79 13.58
N GLU A 271 -0.73 -12.06 13.78
CA GLU A 271 0.33 -12.45 14.72
C GLU A 271 1.71 -11.91 14.29
N VAL A 272 1.92 -11.74 12.99
CA VAL A 272 3.16 -11.14 12.48
C VAL A 272 3.27 -9.65 12.87
N SER A 273 2.15 -8.93 12.92
CA SER A 273 2.11 -7.55 13.43
C SER A 273 2.37 -7.50 14.94
N ARG A 274 1.89 -8.48 15.71
CA ARG A 274 2.22 -8.61 17.13
C ARG A 274 3.72 -8.90 17.34
N GLU A 275 4.30 -9.77 16.51
CA GLU A 275 5.74 -10.09 16.54
C GLU A 275 6.57 -8.82 16.24
N LEU A 276 6.24 -8.04 15.20
CA LEU A 276 6.89 -6.76 14.92
C LEU A 276 6.79 -5.80 16.11
N TYR A 277 5.59 -5.64 16.67
CA TYR A 277 5.40 -4.77 17.83
C TYR A 277 6.24 -5.21 19.04
N GLN A 278 6.36 -6.52 19.29
CA GLN A 278 7.13 -7.05 20.42
C GLN A 278 8.64 -6.86 20.22
N LEU A 279 9.15 -7.20 19.03
CA LEU A 279 10.60 -7.28 18.76
C LEU A 279 11.25 -5.95 18.42
N ALA A 280 10.49 -5.01 17.84
CA ALA A 280 11.03 -3.70 17.42
C ALA A 280 11.61 -2.92 18.60
N LYS A 281 12.78 -2.30 18.37
CA LYS A 281 13.47 -1.46 19.37
C LYS A 281 12.91 -0.03 19.46
N SER A 282 11.93 0.32 18.64
CA SER A 282 11.26 1.62 18.74
C SER A 282 10.72 1.84 20.14
N LYS A 283 10.97 3.04 20.68
CA LYS A 283 10.44 3.50 21.97
C LYS A 283 9.02 4.06 21.85
N ASP A 284 8.63 4.43 20.65
CA ASP A 284 7.31 4.97 20.31
C ASP A 284 6.66 4.05 19.29
N LYS A 285 5.90 3.08 19.76
CA LYS A 285 5.24 2.07 18.93
C LYS A 285 3.82 1.80 19.40
N THR A 286 2.91 1.76 18.45
CA THR A 286 1.49 1.51 18.71
C THR A 286 1.01 0.38 17.81
N LEU A 287 0.26 -0.56 18.39
CA LEU A 287 -0.42 -1.63 17.67
C LEU A 287 -1.92 -1.57 17.99
N LYS A 288 -2.75 -1.52 16.95
CA LYS A 288 -4.20 -1.67 17.06
C LYS A 288 -4.67 -2.85 16.25
N ILE A 289 -5.33 -3.79 16.92
CA ILE A 289 -5.99 -4.93 16.29
C ILE A 289 -7.49 -4.66 16.32
N TYR A 290 -8.12 -4.60 15.16
CA TYR A 290 -9.54 -4.34 15.02
C TYR A 290 -10.30 -5.66 14.92
N GLU A 291 -11.17 -5.90 15.90
CA GLU A 291 -11.89 -7.16 16.01
C GLU A 291 -12.85 -7.38 14.83
N GLY A 292 -12.75 -8.55 14.21
CA GLY A 292 -13.58 -8.97 13.08
C GLY A 292 -13.36 -8.22 11.77
N MET A 293 -12.41 -7.26 11.70
CA MET A 293 -12.05 -6.61 10.44
C MET A 293 -11.12 -7.49 9.61
N MET A 294 -11.24 -7.36 8.28
CA MET A 294 -10.44 -8.07 7.29
C MET A 294 -9.20 -7.24 6.87
N HIS A 295 -8.54 -7.67 5.77
CA HIS A 295 -7.27 -7.07 5.30
C HIS A 295 -7.40 -5.61 4.84
N SER A 296 -8.48 -5.24 4.14
CA SER A 296 -8.67 -3.91 3.56
C SER A 296 -9.35 -2.95 4.54
N LEU A 297 -8.62 -2.52 5.58
CA LEU A 297 -9.14 -1.71 6.69
C LEU A 297 -9.70 -0.34 6.26
N LEU A 298 -9.11 0.29 5.24
CA LEU A 298 -9.43 1.68 4.85
C LEU A 298 -10.39 1.80 3.67
N PHE A 299 -10.82 0.66 3.14
CA PHE A 299 -11.82 0.62 2.08
C PHE A 299 -12.80 -0.55 2.24
N GLY A 300 -12.32 -1.75 2.57
CA GLY A 300 -13.10 -3.00 2.49
C GLY A 300 -14.12 -3.23 3.61
N GLU A 301 -14.07 -2.45 4.66
CA GLU A 301 -14.92 -2.53 5.85
C GLU A 301 -16.16 -1.63 5.76
N THR A 302 -17.06 -1.68 6.76
CA THR A 302 -18.17 -0.72 6.85
C THR A 302 -17.64 0.71 6.99
N ASP A 303 -18.45 1.72 6.68
CA ASP A 303 -18.00 3.11 6.74
C ASP A 303 -17.62 3.52 8.17
N GLU A 304 -18.35 3.01 9.17
CA GLU A 304 -18.05 3.23 10.59
C GLU A 304 -16.69 2.66 10.96
N ASN A 305 -16.38 1.44 10.52
CA ASN A 305 -15.10 0.79 10.77
C ASN A 305 -13.95 1.53 10.09
N VAL A 306 -14.14 1.95 8.84
CA VAL A 306 -13.16 2.75 8.10
C VAL A 306 -12.88 4.07 8.81
N GLU A 307 -13.92 4.73 9.37
CA GLU A 307 -13.74 6.00 10.07
C GLU A 307 -12.99 5.84 11.40
N ILE A 308 -13.20 4.74 12.12
CA ILE A 308 -12.41 4.39 13.32
C ILE A 308 -10.91 4.30 12.94
N VAL A 309 -10.59 3.55 11.88
CA VAL A 309 -9.19 3.39 11.44
C VAL A 309 -8.58 4.73 11.01
N ARG A 310 -9.33 5.56 10.27
CA ARG A 310 -8.90 6.90 9.85
C ARG A 310 -8.65 7.83 11.03
N SER A 311 -9.54 7.80 12.01
CA SER A 311 -9.41 8.59 13.23
C SER A 311 -8.17 8.22 14.02
N ASP A 312 -7.85 6.93 14.11
CA ASP A 312 -6.64 6.45 14.78
C ASP A 312 -5.35 6.89 14.05
N ILE A 313 -5.34 6.88 12.72
CA ILE A 313 -4.23 7.40 11.93
C ILE A 313 -4.04 8.89 12.17
N LEU A 314 -5.13 9.67 12.12
CA LEU A 314 -5.08 11.11 12.33
C LEU A 314 -4.65 11.48 13.75
N ALA A 315 -5.15 10.78 14.75
CA ALA A 315 -4.73 10.98 16.15
C ALA A 315 -3.21 10.76 16.29
N TRP A 316 -2.70 9.64 15.75
CA TRP A 316 -1.27 9.32 15.82
C TRP A 316 -0.40 10.35 15.09
N LEU A 317 -0.84 10.85 13.94
CA LEU A 317 -0.14 11.91 13.19
C LEU A 317 -0.20 13.25 13.93
N ASN A 318 -1.36 13.62 14.51
CA ASN A 318 -1.55 14.88 15.23
C ASN A 318 -0.64 15.02 16.46
N ASP A 319 -0.30 13.90 17.08
CA ASP A 319 0.64 13.90 18.24
C ASP A 319 2.10 14.15 17.80
N ARG A 320 2.39 14.18 16.48
CA ARG A 320 3.76 14.26 15.92
C ARG A 320 3.99 15.42 14.93
N CYS A 321 2.97 16.31 14.79
CA CYS A 321 3.03 17.46 13.87
C CYS A 321 2.59 18.77 14.51
#